data_49c36a21ba5cd66aeef5de589240886e
#
_entry.id   49c36a21ba5cd66aeef5de589240886e
#
_cell.length_a   1.000
_cell.length_b   1.000
_cell.length_c   1.000
_cell.angle_alpha   90.00
_cell.angle_beta   90.00
_cell.angle_gamma   90.00
#
_symmetry.space_group_name_H-M   'P 1'
#
loop_
_entity.id
_entity.type
_entity.pdbx_description
1 polymer ?
#
loop_
_entity_poly.entity_id
_entity_poly.type
_entity_poly.pdbx_seq_one_letter_code
_entity_poly.pdbx_strand_id
1 'polypeptide(L)'
;MSKENGLIYRISGPVVTAIGITPRMYEVVRVGDEGLMGEVIELHGDQSVIQVYEETSGISPGEPVIRTGQTLSVQLGPGLLTQIYDGIQRPLADLEAKMGVFIERGVDADGLDMAKMWDFNATVAVGDEVASGAILGTVQETETIEHRVMLPPGKSGVIKSIESGEFNVTQTVCTLEDGTEIAMMQEWPVRTPRPFVQKYAPNVPLITGQRILDFLFPLAKGGTAGIPGPFGSGKTVTQQQLAKWSDAQIVVYIGCGERGNEMTEVLTEFPHLIDPHTGTPLMNRTTMIANTSNMPVAAREASVYTGITIAEYFRDMGYDVALMADSTSRWAEAMREISSRLEEMPGEEGYPAYLSSRLAEFYERAGRVQTLAGGDGSISVIGAVSPPGGDISEPVSQGTLRIVKVFWGLDAGLARQRHFPSIDWLSSYSLYPQALDQWYRDNIASDFPEVRTEISALLQVEAELQEIVQLVGSDALPIDQQLTLEVARMIREYFLQQNAFHDVDTYSDLNLQYAMTRGILSFQEEAKKAIAGGAGLEEVVNVQARTDLMRGRFEDGYADRIEGLVAEMSKQISTASEGN
;
A
#
# COMPACT_ATOMS: atom_id res chain seq x y z
N MET A 1 7.61 -39.00 23.74
CA MET A 1 6.41 -38.32 24.27
C MET A 1 6.67 -36.84 24.10
N SER A 2 5.95 -36.15 23.29
CA SER A 2 5.99 -34.69 23.25
C SER A 2 5.44 -34.17 24.57
N LYS A 3 6.24 -33.42 25.33
CA LYS A 3 5.72 -32.74 26.53
C LYS A 3 4.83 -31.61 26.02
N GLU A 4 3.54 -31.69 26.30
CA GLU A 4 2.56 -30.69 25.83
C GLU A 4 2.60 -29.42 26.70
N ASN A 5 3.02 -29.52 27.95
CA ASN A 5 3.06 -28.41 28.89
C ASN A 5 4.48 -28.21 29.42
N GLY A 6 4.92 -26.96 29.42
CA GLY A 6 6.16 -26.50 30.02
C GLY A 6 5.90 -25.45 31.10
N LEU A 7 6.96 -24.84 31.58
CA LEU A 7 6.92 -23.81 32.62
C LEU A 7 7.72 -22.60 32.17
N ILE A 8 7.27 -21.42 32.53
CA ILE A 8 8.02 -20.17 32.39
C ILE A 8 9.28 -20.25 33.25
N TYR A 9 10.43 -20.07 32.62
CA TYR A 9 11.73 -20.02 33.29
C TYR A 9 12.18 -18.57 33.53
N ARG A 10 12.08 -17.71 32.54
CA ARG A 10 12.51 -16.30 32.57
C ARG A 10 11.54 -15.42 31.81
N ILE A 11 11.38 -14.17 32.24
CA ILE A 11 10.59 -13.14 31.58
C ILE A 11 11.47 -11.92 31.36
N SER A 12 11.50 -11.40 30.12
CA SER A 12 12.25 -10.20 29.73
C SER A 12 11.39 -9.32 28.82
N GLY A 13 10.51 -8.52 29.42
CA GLY A 13 9.51 -7.74 28.67
C GLY A 13 8.59 -8.69 27.86
N PRO A 14 8.40 -8.47 26.55
CA PRO A 14 7.54 -9.30 25.71
C PRO A 14 8.14 -10.70 25.40
N VAL A 15 9.38 -10.97 25.85
CA VAL A 15 10.07 -12.25 25.60
C VAL A 15 10.05 -13.11 26.84
N VAL A 16 9.55 -14.33 26.69
CA VAL A 16 9.46 -15.34 27.73
C VAL A 16 10.29 -16.56 27.34
N THR A 17 11.13 -17.04 28.23
CA THR A 17 11.84 -18.32 28.05
C THR A 17 11.10 -19.40 28.80
N ALA A 18 10.71 -20.49 28.13
CA ALA A 18 10.06 -21.65 28.69
C ALA A 18 10.99 -22.86 28.69
N ILE A 19 10.78 -23.77 29.66
CA ILE A 19 11.46 -25.04 29.72
C ILE A 19 10.43 -26.19 29.80
N GLY A 20 10.87 -27.39 29.42
CA GLY A 20 10.04 -28.59 29.56
C GLY A 20 9.06 -28.82 28.42
N ILE A 21 9.07 -27.98 27.35
CA ILE A 21 8.32 -28.18 26.11
C ILE A 21 9.26 -28.42 24.93
N THR A 22 8.74 -29.05 23.89
CA THR A 22 9.45 -29.28 22.62
C THR A 22 8.61 -28.76 21.43
N PRO A 23 8.41 -27.44 21.32
CA PRO A 23 7.61 -26.85 20.26
C PRO A 23 8.38 -26.86 18.94
N ARG A 24 7.68 -26.53 17.85
CA ARG A 24 8.31 -26.20 16.57
C ARG A 24 8.62 -24.71 16.50
N MET A 25 9.52 -24.34 15.61
CA MET A 25 9.77 -22.94 15.29
C MET A 25 8.51 -22.28 14.77
N TYR A 26 8.19 -21.08 15.25
CA TYR A 26 6.97 -20.31 14.95
C TYR A 26 5.66 -20.96 15.42
N GLU A 27 5.73 -21.94 16.32
CA GLU A 27 4.54 -22.52 16.94
C GLU A 27 3.93 -21.52 17.93
N VAL A 28 2.62 -21.33 17.84
CA VAL A 28 1.86 -20.55 18.84
C VAL A 28 1.73 -21.35 20.12
N VAL A 29 1.95 -20.68 21.24
CA VAL A 29 1.81 -21.23 22.60
C VAL A 29 0.95 -20.31 23.45
N ARG A 30 0.33 -20.86 24.49
CA ARG A 30 -0.39 -20.13 25.53
C ARG A 30 0.50 -20.00 26.76
N VAL A 31 0.77 -18.75 27.16
CA VAL A 31 1.76 -18.42 28.21
C VAL A 31 1.07 -17.91 29.46
N GLY A 32 1.44 -18.49 30.60
CA GLY A 32 0.91 -18.13 31.90
C GLY A 32 -0.49 -18.67 32.20
N ASP A 33 -0.98 -18.42 33.39
CA ASP A 33 -2.32 -18.84 33.83
C ASP A 33 -3.42 -18.08 33.06
N GLU A 34 -3.14 -16.87 32.56
CA GLU A 34 -4.05 -16.10 31.74
C GLU A 34 -4.10 -16.59 30.28
N GLY A 35 -3.18 -17.48 29.87
CA GLY A 35 -3.13 -18.07 28.54
C GLY A 35 -2.78 -17.08 27.41
N LEU A 36 -1.87 -16.13 27.68
CA LEU A 36 -1.45 -15.11 26.72
C LEU A 36 -0.90 -15.74 25.44
N MET A 37 -1.29 -15.22 24.29
CA MET A 37 -0.81 -15.72 23.02
C MET A 37 0.66 -15.36 22.81
N GLY A 38 1.50 -16.34 22.46
CA GLY A 38 2.90 -16.14 22.11
C GLY A 38 3.36 -17.07 20.99
N GLU A 39 4.44 -16.71 20.32
CA GLU A 39 5.06 -17.47 19.23
C GLU A 39 6.48 -17.86 19.62
N VAL A 40 6.86 -19.09 19.32
CA VAL A 40 8.23 -19.58 19.53
C VAL A 40 9.14 -19.01 18.46
N ILE A 41 10.13 -18.21 18.88
CA ILE A 41 11.04 -17.50 17.97
C ILE A 41 12.47 -18.03 18.00
N GLU A 42 12.85 -18.80 19.05
CA GLU A 42 14.14 -19.48 19.14
C GLU A 42 14.05 -20.76 19.96
N LEU A 43 14.94 -21.69 19.66
CA LEU A 43 15.08 -22.98 20.37
C LEU A 43 16.54 -23.20 20.76
N HIS A 44 16.80 -23.29 22.07
CA HIS A 44 18.13 -23.51 22.64
C HIS A 44 18.15 -24.74 23.56
N GLY A 45 18.45 -25.90 23.00
CA GLY A 45 18.48 -27.15 23.79
C GLY A 45 17.10 -27.48 24.35
N ASP A 46 16.94 -27.36 25.69
CA ASP A 46 15.70 -27.58 26.40
C ASP A 46 14.89 -26.29 26.67
N GLN A 47 15.40 -25.15 26.21
CA GLN A 47 14.77 -23.85 26.35
C GLN A 47 14.12 -23.42 25.05
N SER A 48 12.90 -22.89 25.15
CA SER A 48 12.14 -22.29 24.06
C SER A 48 11.94 -20.81 24.35
N VAL A 49 12.39 -19.95 23.46
CA VAL A 49 12.19 -18.51 23.57
C VAL A 49 10.91 -18.13 22.82
N ILE A 50 10.03 -17.43 23.51
CA ILE A 50 8.67 -17.11 23.11
C ILE A 50 8.50 -15.60 23.10
N GLN A 51 8.03 -15.08 22.00
CA GLN A 51 7.59 -13.70 21.85
C GLN A 51 6.08 -13.64 22.14
N VAL A 52 5.69 -12.91 23.18
CA VAL A 52 4.29 -12.79 23.59
C VAL A 52 3.65 -11.59 22.89
N TYR A 53 2.48 -11.79 22.30
CA TYR A 53 1.74 -10.77 21.54
C TYR A 53 0.93 -9.80 22.42
N GLU A 54 0.91 -10.05 23.70
CA GLU A 54 0.19 -9.28 24.69
C GLU A 54 1.14 -8.77 25.78
N GLU A 55 0.68 -7.90 26.66
CA GLU A 55 1.50 -7.38 27.75
C GLU A 55 1.76 -8.48 28.79
N THR A 56 3.03 -8.64 29.15
CA THR A 56 3.50 -9.70 30.05
C THR A 56 3.56 -9.28 31.52
N SER A 57 3.12 -8.07 31.88
CA SER A 57 3.10 -7.62 33.27
C SER A 57 2.17 -8.49 34.10
N GLY A 58 2.67 -9.02 35.20
CA GLY A 58 1.89 -9.87 36.13
C GLY A 58 2.08 -11.38 35.98
N ILE A 59 2.57 -11.89 34.85
CA ILE A 59 2.96 -13.30 34.74
C ILE A 59 4.24 -13.56 35.53
N SER A 60 4.40 -14.81 36.01
CA SER A 60 5.49 -15.18 36.90
C SER A 60 6.22 -16.44 36.44
N PRO A 61 7.54 -16.57 36.72
CA PRO A 61 8.24 -17.84 36.54
C PRO A 61 7.55 -18.98 37.26
N GLY A 62 7.43 -20.13 36.61
CA GLY A 62 6.74 -21.33 37.13
C GLY A 62 5.31 -21.47 36.63
N GLU A 63 4.71 -20.44 36.03
CA GLU A 63 3.40 -20.56 35.37
C GLU A 63 3.48 -21.46 34.12
N PRO A 64 2.35 -22.04 33.68
CA PRO A 64 2.35 -22.99 32.58
C PRO A 64 2.59 -22.32 31.21
N VAL A 65 3.20 -23.09 30.30
CA VAL A 65 3.25 -22.78 28.88
C VAL A 65 2.69 -23.96 28.10
N ILE A 66 1.62 -23.76 27.37
CA ILE A 66 0.85 -24.80 26.69
C ILE A 66 1.04 -24.67 25.18
N ARG A 67 1.38 -25.77 24.52
CA ARG A 67 1.52 -25.84 23.07
C ARG A 67 0.15 -25.89 22.38
N THR A 68 0.02 -25.19 21.24
CA THR A 68 -1.17 -25.33 20.39
C THR A 68 -0.96 -26.29 19.20
N GLY A 69 0.29 -26.55 18.83
CA GLY A 69 0.64 -27.34 17.65
C GLY A 69 0.45 -26.60 16.32
N GLN A 70 0.03 -25.33 16.36
CA GLN A 70 -0.26 -24.50 15.18
C GLN A 70 0.70 -23.30 15.12
N THR A 71 0.92 -22.76 13.93
CA THR A 71 1.64 -21.50 13.74
C THR A 71 0.65 -20.33 13.74
N LEU A 72 1.14 -19.09 13.92
CA LEU A 72 0.30 -17.90 13.79
C LEU A 72 -0.34 -17.88 12.41
N SER A 73 -1.65 -17.99 12.38
CA SER A 73 -2.46 -18.10 11.17
C SER A 73 -3.58 -17.07 11.18
N VAL A 74 -4.02 -16.68 9.99
CA VAL A 74 -5.19 -15.83 9.79
C VAL A 74 -6.36 -16.64 9.27
N GLN A 75 -7.56 -16.27 9.69
CA GLN A 75 -8.82 -16.80 9.19
C GLN A 75 -9.21 -16.04 7.93
N LEU A 76 -9.34 -16.74 6.82
CA LEU A 76 -9.58 -16.21 5.49
C LEU A 76 -10.94 -16.71 4.99
N GLY A 77 -11.86 -15.80 4.73
CA GLY A 77 -13.21 -16.11 4.30
C GLY A 77 -14.04 -14.84 4.13
N PRO A 78 -15.33 -14.95 3.78
CA PRO A 78 -16.22 -13.79 3.67
C PRO A 78 -16.39 -13.10 5.03
N GLY A 79 -16.33 -11.76 5.03
CA GLY A 79 -16.37 -10.93 6.23
C GLY A 79 -15.04 -10.27 6.60
N LEU A 80 -14.02 -10.38 5.76
CA LEU A 80 -12.74 -9.68 5.92
C LEU A 80 -12.85 -8.19 5.60
N LEU A 81 -13.66 -7.83 4.62
CA LEU A 81 -13.88 -6.44 4.24
C LEU A 81 -14.74 -5.72 5.29
N THR A 82 -14.61 -4.40 5.34
CA THR A 82 -15.24 -3.51 6.33
C THR A 82 -14.73 -3.66 7.77
N GLN A 83 -13.78 -4.56 8.00
CA GLN A 83 -13.23 -4.84 9.33
C GLN A 83 -11.98 -4.03 9.64
N ILE A 84 -11.81 -3.78 10.92
CA ILE A 84 -10.61 -3.18 11.50
C ILE A 84 -10.06 -4.18 12.52
N TYR A 85 -8.89 -4.71 12.24
CA TYR A 85 -8.21 -5.73 13.04
C TYR A 85 -7.05 -5.14 13.85
N ASP A 86 -6.67 -5.83 14.92
CA ASP A 86 -5.36 -5.62 15.51
C ASP A 86 -4.26 -6.40 14.75
N GLY A 87 -3.01 -6.38 15.26
CA GLY A 87 -1.88 -7.01 14.59
C GLY A 87 -1.94 -8.53 14.41
N ILE A 88 -2.82 -9.22 15.15
CA ILE A 88 -3.01 -10.69 15.11
C ILE A 88 -4.42 -11.09 14.66
N GLN A 89 -5.08 -10.22 13.92
CA GLN A 89 -6.41 -10.41 13.33
C GLN A 89 -7.56 -10.52 14.35
N ARG A 90 -7.50 -9.86 15.51
CA ARG A 90 -8.68 -9.74 16.36
C ARG A 90 -9.48 -8.49 15.95
N PRO A 91 -10.80 -8.59 15.65
CA PRO A 91 -11.62 -7.43 15.28
C PRO A 91 -11.72 -6.45 16.46
N LEU A 92 -11.38 -5.18 16.23
CA LEU A 92 -11.38 -4.16 17.31
C LEU A 92 -12.78 -3.90 17.85
N ALA A 93 -13.81 -3.95 17.01
CA ALA A 93 -15.20 -3.78 17.43
C ALA A 93 -15.66 -4.89 18.38
N ASP A 94 -15.25 -6.14 18.14
CA ASP A 94 -15.58 -7.26 19.02
C ASP A 94 -14.81 -7.20 20.34
N LEU A 95 -13.55 -6.75 20.29
CA LEU A 95 -12.77 -6.50 21.50
C LEU A 95 -13.41 -5.40 22.35
N GLU A 96 -13.81 -4.29 21.75
CA GLU A 96 -14.52 -3.20 22.45
C GLU A 96 -15.84 -3.67 23.06
N ALA A 97 -16.62 -4.47 22.32
CA ALA A 97 -17.89 -5.01 22.81
C ALA A 97 -17.72 -5.97 24.00
N LYS A 98 -16.61 -6.74 24.03
CA LYS A 98 -16.32 -7.70 25.12
C LYS A 98 -15.73 -7.05 26.37
N MET A 99 -14.90 -6.02 26.21
CA MET A 99 -14.02 -5.49 27.25
C MET A 99 -14.22 -3.98 27.54
N GLY A 100 -14.97 -3.27 26.70
CA GLY A 100 -15.05 -1.81 26.75
C GLY A 100 -13.81 -1.14 26.17
N VAL A 101 -13.50 0.08 26.65
CA VAL A 101 -12.43 0.94 26.10
C VAL A 101 -11.01 0.40 26.34
N PHE A 102 -10.83 -0.48 27.33
CA PHE A 102 -9.52 -1.03 27.67
C PHE A 102 -9.41 -2.48 27.21
N ILE A 103 -8.38 -2.78 26.41
CA ILE A 103 -8.09 -4.14 25.96
C ILE A 103 -7.52 -4.93 27.14
N GLU A 104 -8.27 -5.93 27.62
CA GLU A 104 -7.82 -6.88 28.62
C GLU A 104 -6.96 -7.98 27.97
N ARG A 105 -6.07 -8.59 28.76
CA ARG A 105 -5.18 -9.66 28.31
C ARG A 105 -5.90 -11.01 28.28
N GLY A 106 -5.40 -11.91 27.44
CA GLY A 106 -5.91 -13.28 27.34
C GLY A 106 -7.28 -13.41 26.69
N VAL A 107 -7.78 -12.33 26.06
CA VAL A 107 -9.07 -12.37 25.37
C VAL A 107 -8.88 -12.82 23.93
N ASP A 108 -9.49 -13.93 23.59
CA ASP A 108 -9.57 -14.45 22.23
C ASP A 108 -10.78 -13.84 21.48
N ALA A 109 -10.56 -13.53 20.21
CA ALA A 109 -11.62 -13.17 19.29
C ALA A 109 -11.30 -13.80 17.92
N ASP A 110 -12.32 -14.42 17.32
CA ASP A 110 -12.19 -14.95 15.97
C ASP A 110 -12.02 -13.81 14.96
N GLY A 111 -11.20 -14.02 13.94
CA GLY A 111 -10.97 -13.04 12.88
C GLY A 111 -12.18 -12.82 11.98
N LEU A 112 -13.09 -13.79 11.94
CA LEU A 112 -14.35 -13.72 11.17
C LEU A 112 -15.54 -13.92 12.11
N ASP A 113 -16.69 -13.34 11.77
CA ASP A 113 -17.95 -13.57 12.48
C ASP A 113 -18.45 -14.99 12.18
N MET A 114 -18.30 -15.90 13.14
CA MET A 114 -18.68 -17.31 13.03
C MET A 114 -20.20 -17.52 13.01
N ALA A 115 -20.98 -16.52 13.41
CA ALA A 115 -22.43 -16.61 13.48
C ALA A 115 -23.13 -16.04 12.24
N LYS A 116 -22.46 -15.19 11.49
CA LYS A 116 -23.04 -14.54 10.32
C LYS A 116 -23.32 -15.55 9.22
N MET A 117 -24.55 -15.51 8.70
CA MET A 117 -24.99 -16.34 7.58
C MET A 117 -24.73 -15.61 6.27
N TRP A 118 -24.25 -16.36 5.29
CA TRP A 118 -23.93 -15.89 3.95
C TRP A 118 -24.65 -16.71 2.90
N ASP A 119 -25.18 -16.06 1.85
CA ASP A 119 -25.81 -16.73 0.72
C ASP A 119 -24.73 -17.25 -0.25
N PHE A 120 -24.40 -18.52 -0.11
CA PHE A 120 -23.39 -19.18 -0.94
C PHE A 120 -24.01 -19.70 -2.23
N ASN A 121 -23.44 -19.29 -3.36
CA ASN A 121 -23.86 -19.70 -4.71
C ASN A 121 -22.76 -20.58 -5.32
N ALA A 122 -23.04 -21.88 -5.45
CA ALA A 122 -22.12 -22.83 -6.06
C ALA A 122 -21.93 -22.54 -7.56
N THR A 123 -20.67 -22.55 -8.02
CA THR A 123 -20.30 -22.33 -9.44
C THR A 123 -19.80 -23.61 -10.13
N VAL A 124 -19.64 -24.69 -9.39
CA VAL A 124 -19.22 -26.00 -9.85
C VAL A 124 -20.25 -27.04 -9.48
N ALA A 125 -20.23 -28.21 -10.14
CA ALA A 125 -21.23 -29.26 -9.97
C ALA A 125 -20.63 -30.55 -9.35
N VAL A 126 -21.51 -31.39 -8.81
CA VAL A 126 -21.15 -32.75 -8.36
C VAL A 126 -20.56 -33.55 -9.53
N GLY A 127 -19.42 -34.17 -9.31
CA GLY A 127 -18.66 -34.92 -10.32
C GLY A 127 -17.58 -34.12 -11.04
N ASP A 128 -17.53 -32.78 -10.84
CA ASP A 128 -16.43 -31.98 -11.39
C ASP A 128 -15.11 -32.28 -10.65
N GLU A 129 -14.02 -32.35 -11.43
CA GLU A 129 -12.66 -32.45 -10.89
C GLU A 129 -12.13 -31.06 -10.61
N VAL A 130 -11.74 -30.78 -9.38
CA VAL A 130 -11.25 -29.47 -8.93
C VAL A 130 -9.83 -29.58 -8.39
N ALA A 131 -9.00 -28.59 -8.76
CA ALA A 131 -7.63 -28.46 -8.32
C ALA A 131 -7.49 -27.34 -7.27
N SER A 132 -6.34 -27.27 -6.62
CA SER A 132 -5.97 -26.22 -5.68
C SER A 132 -6.32 -24.81 -6.20
N GLY A 133 -6.99 -24.01 -5.39
CA GLY A 133 -7.40 -22.66 -5.73
C GLY A 133 -8.63 -22.55 -6.62
N ALA A 134 -9.23 -23.66 -7.08
CA ALA A 134 -10.44 -23.63 -7.89
C ALA A 134 -11.57 -22.90 -7.15
N ILE A 135 -12.28 -22.03 -7.86
CA ILE A 135 -13.45 -21.31 -7.31
C ILE A 135 -14.62 -22.29 -7.23
N LEU A 136 -15.10 -22.56 -6.02
CA LEU A 136 -16.20 -23.47 -5.74
C LEU A 136 -17.57 -22.76 -5.81
N GLY A 137 -17.59 -21.50 -5.48
CA GLY A 137 -18.79 -20.69 -5.45
C GLY A 137 -18.49 -19.25 -5.04
N THR A 138 -19.54 -18.44 -4.94
CA THR A 138 -19.45 -17.03 -4.65
C THR A 138 -20.39 -16.61 -3.54
N VAL A 139 -20.03 -15.53 -2.85
CA VAL A 139 -20.83 -14.86 -1.81
C VAL A 139 -20.73 -13.37 -2.03
N GLN A 140 -21.86 -12.65 -1.97
CA GLN A 140 -21.80 -11.18 -2.00
C GLN A 140 -21.33 -10.67 -0.64
N GLU A 141 -20.05 -10.28 -0.52
CA GLU A 141 -19.46 -9.85 0.75
C GLU A 141 -19.86 -8.41 1.10
N THR A 142 -19.75 -7.51 0.12
CA THR A 142 -20.21 -6.12 0.21
C THR A 142 -21.02 -5.74 -1.03
N GLU A 143 -21.55 -4.53 -1.09
CA GLU A 143 -22.31 -4.08 -2.26
C GLU A 143 -21.53 -4.14 -3.57
N THR A 144 -20.20 -4.03 -3.50
CA THR A 144 -19.31 -3.92 -4.68
C THR A 144 -18.41 -5.12 -4.88
N ILE A 145 -18.20 -5.95 -3.86
CA ILE A 145 -17.23 -7.05 -3.92
C ILE A 145 -17.92 -8.40 -3.74
N GLU A 146 -17.75 -9.24 -4.72
CA GLU A 146 -18.14 -10.66 -4.69
C GLU A 146 -16.97 -11.49 -4.14
N HIS A 147 -17.18 -12.15 -3.02
CA HIS A 147 -16.20 -13.05 -2.43
C HIS A 147 -16.22 -14.39 -3.16
N ARG A 148 -15.08 -14.84 -3.64
CA ARG A 148 -14.92 -16.11 -4.35
C ARG A 148 -14.39 -17.16 -3.39
N VAL A 149 -15.22 -18.12 -3.04
CA VAL A 149 -14.85 -19.22 -2.15
C VAL A 149 -13.99 -20.22 -2.93
N MET A 150 -12.74 -20.36 -2.49
CA MET A 150 -11.72 -21.14 -3.19
C MET A 150 -11.41 -22.45 -2.46
N LEU A 151 -11.12 -23.50 -3.21
CA LEU A 151 -10.53 -24.71 -2.67
C LEU A 151 -9.15 -24.37 -2.07
N PRO A 152 -8.88 -24.71 -0.79
CA PRO A 152 -7.60 -24.40 -0.16
C PRO A 152 -6.41 -24.94 -0.93
N PRO A 153 -5.26 -24.22 -0.96
CA PRO A 153 -4.04 -24.73 -1.58
C PRO A 153 -3.62 -26.09 -1.02
N GLY A 154 -3.17 -26.97 -1.91
CA GLY A 154 -2.78 -28.35 -1.56
C GLY A 154 -3.93 -29.35 -1.50
N LYS A 155 -5.18 -28.92 -1.74
CA LYS A 155 -6.35 -29.78 -1.88
C LYS A 155 -6.71 -29.94 -3.35
N SER A 156 -7.18 -31.14 -3.74
CA SER A 156 -7.71 -31.43 -5.07
C SER A 156 -8.58 -32.69 -5.01
N GLY A 157 -9.49 -32.88 -5.92
CA GLY A 157 -10.33 -34.06 -5.97
C GLY A 157 -11.58 -33.88 -6.81
N VAL A 158 -12.44 -34.87 -6.79
CA VAL A 158 -13.76 -34.83 -7.45
C VAL A 158 -14.82 -34.42 -6.42
N ILE A 159 -15.73 -33.55 -6.81
CA ILE A 159 -16.81 -33.07 -5.94
C ILE A 159 -17.83 -34.17 -5.72
N LYS A 160 -17.99 -34.57 -4.47
CA LYS A 160 -19.02 -35.54 -4.03
C LYS A 160 -20.34 -34.85 -3.76
N SER A 161 -20.30 -33.69 -3.08
CA SER A 161 -21.50 -32.87 -2.79
C SER A 161 -21.12 -31.40 -2.69
N ILE A 162 -21.98 -30.54 -3.21
CA ILE A 162 -21.94 -29.09 -3.07
C ILE A 162 -23.37 -28.58 -3.19
N GLU A 163 -23.75 -27.64 -2.34
CA GLU A 163 -25.11 -27.08 -2.31
C GLU A 163 -25.04 -25.56 -2.17
N SER A 164 -25.91 -24.85 -2.89
CA SER A 164 -26.15 -23.42 -2.69
C SER A 164 -27.12 -23.21 -1.56
N GLY A 165 -26.95 -22.15 -0.77
CA GLY A 165 -27.83 -21.83 0.35
C GLY A 165 -27.16 -20.93 1.38
N GLU A 166 -27.84 -20.72 2.50
CA GLU A 166 -27.31 -19.94 3.62
C GLU A 166 -26.43 -20.80 4.52
N PHE A 167 -25.17 -20.39 4.65
CA PHE A 167 -24.17 -21.03 5.49
C PHE A 167 -23.40 -19.99 6.29
N ASN A 168 -22.93 -20.37 7.48
CA ASN A 168 -21.89 -19.60 8.14
C ASN A 168 -20.51 -20.04 7.61
N VAL A 169 -19.46 -19.31 8.00
CA VAL A 169 -18.10 -19.52 7.46
C VAL A 169 -17.48 -20.87 7.85
N THR A 170 -17.98 -21.54 8.88
CA THR A 170 -17.44 -22.83 9.39
C THR A 170 -18.21 -24.05 8.87
N GLN A 171 -19.41 -23.87 8.35
CA GLN A 171 -20.22 -24.97 7.82
C GLN A 171 -19.64 -25.48 6.51
N THR A 172 -19.72 -26.78 6.31
CA THR A 172 -19.28 -27.47 5.10
C THR A 172 -20.19 -27.09 3.91
N VAL A 173 -19.62 -26.47 2.89
CA VAL A 173 -20.32 -26.11 1.64
C VAL A 173 -20.03 -27.09 0.51
N CYS A 174 -18.89 -27.80 0.58
CA CYS A 174 -18.47 -28.77 -0.41
C CYS A 174 -17.77 -29.96 0.26
N THR A 175 -18.01 -31.18 -0.23
CA THR A 175 -17.29 -32.38 0.20
C THR A 175 -16.71 -33.08 -1.04
N LEU A 176 -15.44 -33.49 -0.97
CA LEU A 176 -14.76 -34.25 -2.02
C LEU A 176 -15.01 -35.76 -1.85
N GLU A 177 -14.75 -36.55 -2.89
CA GLU A 177 -14.94 -38.01 -2.84
C GLU A 177 -14.04 -38.71 -1.80
N ASP A 178 -12.87 -38.15 -1.50
CA ASP A 178 -11.96 -38.64 -0.45
C ASP A 178 -12.47 -38.36 0.98
N GLY A 179 -13.60 -37.70 1.12
CA GLY A 179 -14.19 -37.29 2.39
C GLY A 179 -13.67 -35.95 2.94
N THR A 180 -12.86 -35.22 2.19
CA THR A 180 -12.41 -33.89 2.59
C THR A 180 -13.58 -32.91 2.60
N GLU A 181 -13.86 -32.31 3.74
CA GLU A 181 -14.88 -31.29 3.92
C GLU A 181 -14.26 -29.90 3.71
N ILE A 182 -14.96 -29.05 2.98
CA ILE A 182 -14.54 -27.68 2.66
C ILE A 182 -15.61 -26.71 3.15
N ALA A 183 -15.17 -25.78 3.99
CA ALA A 183 -15.97 -24.64 4.47
C ALA A 183 -15.60 -23.38 3.68
N MET A 184 -16.33 -22.29 3.88
CA MET A 184 -15.99 -20.99 3.29
C MET A 184 -14.75 -20.36 3.93
N MET A 185 -14.46 -20.68 5.17
CA MET A 185 -13.27 -20.22 5.88
C MET A 185 -12.11 -21.21 5.68
N GLN A 186 -10.90 -20.65 5.54
CA GLN A 186 -9.65 -21.38 5.59
C GLN A 186 -8.64 -20.65 6.48
N GLU A 187 -7.78 -21.39 7.17
CA GLU A 187 -6.68 -20.83 7.95
C GLU A 187 -5.39 -20.86 7.13
N TRP A 188 -4.57 -19.80 7.24
CA TRP A 188 -3.30 -19.72 6.55
C TRP A 188 -2.21 -19.13 7.44
N PRO A 189 -1.02 -19.77 7.53
CA PRO A 189 0.11 -19.26 8.30
C PRO A 189 0.61 -17.93 7.74
N VAL A 190 0.67 -16.88 8.56
CA VAL A 190 1.01 -15.52 8.10
C VAL A 190 2.42 -15.37 7.52
N ARG A 191 3.37 -16.18 8.01
CA ARG A 191 4.77 -16.14 7.56
C ARG A 191 5.00 -16.94 6.27
N THR A 192 4.02 -17.71 5.80
CA THR A 192 4.11 -18.51 4.58
C THR A 192 3.40 -17.80 3.43
N PRO A 193 4.10 -17.39 2.36
CA PRO A 193 3.46 -16.81 1.19
C PRO A 193 2.44 -17.77 0.58
N ARG A 194 1.32 -17.24 0.09
CA ARG A 194 0.33 -18.07 -0.61
C ARG A 194 0.81 -18.41 -2.02
N PRO A 195 0.61 -19.66 -2.47
CA PRO A 195 1.13 -20.13 -3.75
C PRO A 195 0.39 -19.51 -4.94
N PHE A 196 1.08 -19.41 -6.06
CA PHE A 196 0.57 -19.00 -7.37
C PHE A 196 1.26 -19.81 -8.46
N VAL A 197 0.77 -19.75 -9.70
CA VAL A 197 1.35 -20.50 -10.82
C VAL A 197 2.66 -19.85 -11.30
N GLN A 198 2.60 -18.55 -11.63
CA GLN A 198 3.75 -17.76 -12.07
C GLN A 198 3.54 -16.26 -11.85
N LYS A 199 4.63 -15.51 -11.77
CA LYS A 199 4.57 -14.03 -11.80
C LYS A 199 4.61 -13.54 -13.24
N TYR A 200 3.80 -12.53 -13.52
CA TYR A 200 3.82 -11.81 -14.79
C TYR A 200 4.79 -10.63 -14.78
N ALA A 201 5.16 -10.17 -15.97
CA ALA A 201 5.90 -8.94 -16.11
C ALA A 201 5.04 -7.73 -15.65
N PRO A 202 5.63 -6.72 -15.00
CA PRO A 202 4.92 -5.53 -14.52
C PRO A 202 4.68 -4.54 -15.67
N ASN A 203 3.76 -4.85 -16.59
CA ASN A 203 3.50 -4.13 -17.82
C ASN A 203 2.14 -3.41 -17.87
N VAL A 204 1.44 -3.34 -16.73
CA VAL A 204 0.17 -2.61 -16.57
C VAL A 204 0.34 -1.61 -15.43
N PRO A 205 0.08 -0.30 -15.62
CA PRO A 205 0.21 0.68 -14.56
C PRO A 205 -0.91 0.52 -13.52
N LEU A 206 -0.59 0.83 -12.26
CA LEU A 206 -1.56 1.16 -11.23
C LEU A 206 -1.87 2.64 -11.36
N ILE A 207 -3.10 2.97 -11.73
CA ILE A 207 -3.53 4.36 -11.93
C ILE A 207 -4.00 4.92 -10.60
N THR A 208 -3.41 6.05 -10.19
CA THR A 208 -3.67 6.66 -8.88
C THR A 208 -4.45 7.97 -8.98
N GLY A 209 -4.56 8.55 -10.17
CA GLY A 209 -5.14 9.88 -10.38
C GLY A 209 -4.28 11.02 -9.85
N GLN A 210 -3.09 10.72 -9.32
CA GLN A 210 -2.13 11.71 -8.87
C GLN A 210 -1.11 12.00 -9.98
N ARG A 211 -1.12 13.22 -10.52
CA ARG A 211 -0.33 13.60 -11.70
C ARG A 211 1.15 13.29 -11.60
N ILE A 212 1.77 13.64 -10.47
CA ILE A 212 3.19 13.42 -10.26
C ILE A 212 3.55 11.93 -10.21
N LEU A 213 2.65 11.09 -9.66
CA LEU A 213 2.86 9.65 -9.56
C LEU A 213 2.67 8.98 -10.92
N ASP A 214 1.48 9.14 -11.49
CA ASP A 214 1.09 8.42 -12.71
C ASP A 214 1.93 8.82 -13.91
N PHE A 215 2.30 10.10 -14.00
CA PHE A 215 3.01 10.64 -15.16
C PHE A 215 4.53 10.48 -15.03
N LEU A 216 5.14 10.96 -13.93
CA LEU A 216 6.60 10.97 -13.79
C LEU A 216 7.15 9.67 -13.18
N PHE A 217 6.46 9.12 -12.15
CA PHE A 217 6.97 8.01 -11.35
C PHE A 217 5.96 6.87 -11.22
N PRO A 218 5.50 6.31 -12.35
CA PRO A 218 4.41 5.33 -12.34
C PRO A 218 4.78 4.06 -11.57
N LEU A 219 3.78 3.52 -10.88
CA LEU A 219 3.82 2.21 -10.25
C LEU A 219 3.09 1.21 -11.15
N ALA A 220 3.66 0.04 -11.34
CA ALA A 220 2.98 -1.04 -12.02
C ALA A 220 2.05 -1.80 -11.06
N LYS A 221 0.95 -2.39 -11.57
CA LYS A 221 0.17 -3.39 -10.83
C LYS A 221 1.05 -4.57 -10.44
N GLY A 222 1.06 -4.90 -9.16
CA GLY A 222 2.00 -5.87 -8.61
C GLY A 222 3.38 -5.29 -8.30
N GLY A 223 3.56 -3.98 -8.40
CA GLY A 223 4.83 -3.31 -8.12
C GLY A 223 5.05 -2.97 -6.65
N THR A 224 6.23 -2.42 -6.37
CA THR A 224 6.65 -2.01 -5.03
C THR A 224 7.07 -0.56 -5.01
N ALA A 225 6.54 0.22 -4.06
CA ALA A 225 6.89 1.61 -3.86
C ALA A 225 7.25 1.91 -2.40
N GLY A 226 8.20 2.80 -2.21
CA GLY A 226 8.54 3.39 -0.92
C GLY A 226 8.20 4.87 -0.90
N ILE A 227 7.58 5.33 0.19
CA ILE A 227 7.30 6.76 0.45
C ILE A 227 8.10 7.19 1.68
N PRO A 228 9.36 7.52 1.57
CA PRO A 228 10.10 8.10 2.68
C PRO A 228 9.82 9.59 2.79
N GLY A 229 9.75 10.05 4.02
CA GLY A 229 9.62 11.48 4.29
C GLY A 229 9.59 11.80 5.77
N PRO A 230 10.00 13.01 6.14
CA PRO A 230 9.94 13.47 7.51
C PRO A 230 8.49 13.58 8.01
N PHE A 231 8.34 13.76 9.32
CA PHE A 231 7.04 14.02 9.92
C PHE A 231 6.40 15.30 9.34
N GLY A 232 5.10 15.25 9.06
CA GLY A 232 4.35 16.40 8.52
C GLY A 232 4.56 16.67 7.03
N SER A 233 5.26 15.80 6.30
CA SER A 233 5.44 15.93 4.85
C SER A 233 4.26 15.43 4.01
N GLY A 234 3.20 14.90 4.63
CA GLY A 234 1.99 14.43 3.95
C GLY A 234 1.99 12.95 3.57
N LYS A 235 2.78 12.08 4.23
CA LYS A 235 2.79 10.62 3.98
C LYS A 235 1.39 10.00 4.07
N THR A 236 0.73 10.18 5.19
CA THR A 236 -0.61 9.62 5.46
C THR A 236 -1.64 10.13 4.45
N VAL A 237 -1.62 11.45 4.15
CA VAL A 237 -2.53 12.02 3.14
C VAL A 237 -2.27 11.40 1.76
N THR A 238 -1.01 11.22 1.37
CA THR A 238 -0.67 10.57 0.09
C THR A 238 -1.19 9.13 0.05
N GLN A 239 -1.02 8.36 1.12
CA GLN A 239 -1.53 6.98 1.19
C GLN A 239 -3.07 6.93 1.19
N GLN A 240 -3.74 7.85 1.88
CA GLN A 240 -5.20 7.96 1.84
C GLN A 240 -5.70 8.30 0.42
N GLN A 241 -5.03 9.20 -0.29
CA GLN A 241 -5.35 9.50 -1.69
C GLN A 241 -5.16 8.28 -2.59
N LEU A 242 -4.08 7.52 -2.40
CA LEU A 242 -3.85 6.27 -3.12
C LEU A 242 -4.93 5.23 -2.82
N ALA A 243 -5.33 5.07 -1.55
CA ALA A 243 -6.40 4.17 -1.15
C ALA A 243 -7.75 4.55 -1.78
N LYS A 244 -8.05 5.85 -1.83
CA LYS A 244 -9.32 6.39 -2.36
C LYS A 244 -9.40 6.30 -3.87
N TRP A 245 -8.34 6.68 -4.58
CA TRP A 245 -8.38 6.97 -6.01
C TRP A 245 -7.72 5.90 -6.90
N SER A 246 -6.90 5.00 -6.33
CA SER A 246 -6.28 3.96 -7.15
C SER A 246 -7.32 3.04 -7.79
N ASP A 247 -6.99 2.55 -8.97
CA ASP A 247 -7.80 1.59 -9.71
C ASP A 247 -7.68 0.14 -9.16
N ALA A 248 -7.09 -0.02 -7.98
CA ALA A 248 -7.11 -1.28 -7.24
C ALA A 248 -8.52 -1.57 -6.73
N GLN A 249 -8.95 -2.82 -6.86
CA GLN A 249 -10.29 -3.25 -6.46
C GLN A 249 -10.41 -3.44 -4.95
N ILE A 250 -9.33 -3.85 -4.30
CA ILE A 250 -9.25 -4.09 -2.85
C ILE A 250 -8.13 -3.25 -2.26
N VAL A 251 -8.37 -2.71 -1.09
CA VAL A 251 -7.38 -1.98 -0.30
C VAL A 251 -7.13 -2.71 1.01
N VAL A 252 -5.86 -2.95 1.33
CA VAL A 252 -5.43 -3.41 2.64
C VAL A 252 -4.56 -2.32 3.25
N TYR A 253 -5.02 -1.73 4.35
CA TYR A 253 -4.29 -0.67 5.04
C TYR A 253 -3.73 -1.17 6.35
N ILE A 254 -2.41 -1.09 6.52
CA ILE A 254 -1.70 -1.51 7.73
C ILE A 254 -1.15 -0.28 8.44
N GLY A 255 -1.78 0.10 9.55
CA GLY A 255 -1.23 1.06 10.49
C GLY A 255 -0.30 0.32 11.47
N CYS A 256 1.00 0.39 11.23
CA CYS A 256 2.00 -0.32 12.00
C CYS A 256 2.77 0.63 12.92
N GLY A 257 2.42 0.63 14.21
CA GLY A 257 3.14 1.38 15.23
C GLY A 257 3.00 2.90 15.15
N GLU A 258 2.03 3.40 14.42
CA GLU A 258 1.75 4.83 14.33
C GLU A 258 1.19 5.40 15.65
N ARG A 259 1.26 6.70 15.79
CA ARG A 259 0.77 7.37 17.01
C ARG A 259 -0.74 7.19 17.12
N GLY A 260 -1.22 7.04 18.35
CA GLY A 260 -2.64 6.83 18.62
C GLY A 260 -3.54 7.91 18.02
N ASN A 261 -3.13 9.19 18.06
CA ASN A 261 -3.90 10.29 17.47
C ASN A 261 -3.97 10.22 15.93
N GLU A 262 -2.88 9.88 15.25
CA GLU A 262 -2.85 9.73 13.78
C GLU A 262 -3.70 8.52 13.34
N MET A 263 -3.57 7.41 14.07
CA MET A 263 -4.39 6.24 13.81
C MET A 263 -5.87 6.49 14.09
N THR A 264 -6.21 7.23 15.15
CA THR A 264 -7.60 7.62 15.45
C THR A 264 -8.18 8.47 14.33
N GLU A 265 -7.40 9.39 13.77
CA GLU A 265 -7.82 10.20 12.61
C GLU A 265 -8.13 9.29 11.41
N VAL A 266 -7.22 8.37 11.07
CA VAL A 266 -7.46 7.39 10.00
C VAL A 266 -8.69 6.53 10.27
N LEU A 267 -8.83 5.99 11.49
CA LEU A 267 -9.95 5.12 11.87
C LEU A 267 -11.30 5.84 11.91
N THR A 268 -11.30 7.16 12.17
CA THR A 268 -12.53 7.97 12.17
C THR A 268 -12.88 8.52 10.80
N GLU A 269 -11.90 8.95 10.01
CA GLU A 269 -12.16 9.56 8.71
C GLU A 269 -12.36 8.53 7.59
N PHE A 270 -11.57 7.47 7.59
CA PHE A 270 -11.56 6.48 6.52
C PHE A 270 -12.91 5.79 6.29
N PRO A 271 -13.69 5.41 7.33
CA PRO A 271 -15.03 4.84 7.14
C PRO A 271 -16.04 5.80 6.50
N HIS A 272 -15.79 7.11 6.58
CA HIS A 272 -16.66 8.13 5.98
C HIS A 272 -16.25 8.51 4.56
N LEU A 273 -15.10 8.04 4.08
CA LEU A 273 -14.68 8.26 2.70
C LEU A 273 -15.59 7.49 1.75
N ILE A 274 -15.98 8.18 0.68
CA ILE A 274 -16.74 7.58 -0.40
C ILE A 274 -15.78 7.17 -1.52
N ASP A 275 -15.91 5.95 -2.00
CA ASP A 275 -15.20 5.48 -3.18
C ASP A 275 -15.73 6.22 -4.42
N PRO A 276 -14.90 7.00 -5.11
CA PRO A 276 -15.33 7.80 -6.24
C PRO A 276 -15.73 6.97 -7.46
N HIS A 277 -15.28 5.72 -7.55
CA HIS A 277 -15.59 4.82 -8.67
C HIS A 277 -16.96 4.17 -8.53
N THR A 278 -17.39 3.92 -7.31
CA THR A 278 -18.65 3.19 -7.02
C THR A 278 -19.73 4.03 -6.34
N GLY A 279 -19.35 5.15 -5.72
CA GLY A 279 -20.25 5.99 -4.92
C GLY A 279 -20.63 5.38 -3.56
N THR A 280 -20.01 4.26 -3.17
CA THR A 280 -20.25 3.56 -1.91
C THR A 280 -19.16 3.88 -0.88
N PRO A 281 -19.33 3.56 0.42
CA PRO A 281 -18.26 3.73 1.40
C PRO A 281 -16.99 2.99 0.99
N LEU A 282 -15.83 3.65 1.10
CA LEU A 282 -14.53 3.08 0.76
C LEU A 282 -14.22 1.80 1.56
N MET A 283 -14.75 1.71 2.77
CA MET A 283 -14.64 0.50 3.61
C MET A 283 -15.25 -0.74 2.96
N ASN A 284 -16.20 -0.62 2.02
CA ASN A 284 -16.79 -1.77 1.32
C ASN A 284 -15.75 -2.57 0.51
N ARG A 285 -14.61 -1.97 0.19
CA ARG A 285 -13.49 -2.64 -0.48
C ARG A 285 -12.18 -2.61 0.34
N THR A 286 -12.27 -2.31 1.63
CA THR A 286 -11.09 -2.11 2.48
C THR A 286 -11.10 -3.03 3.70
N THR A 287 -9.92 -3.56 4.02
CA THR A 287 -9.59 -4.19 5.30
C THR A 287 -8.48 -3.38 5.97
N MET A 288 -8.64 -3.07 7.25
CA MET A 288 -7.65 -2.32 8.01
C MET A 288 -7.04 -3.16 9.11
N ILE A 289 -5.72 -3.03 9.30
CA ILE A 289 -4.98 -3.55 10.45
C ILE A 289 -4.45 -2.35 11.23
N ALA A 290 -4.88 -2.18 12.46
CA ALA A 290 -4.50 -1.06 13.30
C ALA A 290 -3.69 -1.54 14.51
N ASN A 291 -2.38 -1.28 14.49
CA ASN A 291 -1.51 -1.49 15.63
C ASN A 291 -0.82 -0.16 15.98
N THR A 292 -1.25 0.45 17.08
CA THR A 292 -0.71 1.73 17.56
C THR A 292 0.60 1.54 18.33
N SER A 293 1.34 2.64 18.53
CA SER A 293 2.65 2.62 19.18
C SER A 293 2.62 2.19 20.66
N ASN A 294 1.45 2.24 21.30
CA ASN A 294 1.23 1.77 22.68
C ASN A 294 0.78 0.30 22.78
N MET A 295 0.50 -0.33 21.65
CA MET A 295 0.19 -1.77 21.61
C MET A 295 1.47 -2.62 21.70
N PRO A 296 1.36 -3.91 22.05
CA PRO A 296 2.52 -4.79 22.21
C PRO A 296 3.39 -4.88 20.95
N VAL A 297 4.71 -4.88 21.18
CA VAL A 297 5.72 -4.86 20.11
C VAL A 297 5.62 -6.08 19.20
N ALA A 298 5.33 -7.25 19.78
CA ALA A 298 5.18 -8.49 19.03
C ALA A 298 3.99 -8.46 18.05
N ALA A 299 2.85 -7.92 18.50
CA ALA A 299 1.68 -7.74 17.63
C ALA A 299 1.97 -6.72 16.51
N ARG A 300 2.82 -5.71 16.79
CA ARG A 300 3.31 -4.77 15.76
C ARG A 300 4.13 -5.49 14.70
N GLU A 301 5.04 -6.37 15.10
CA GLU A 301 5.84 -7.17 14.17
C GLU A 301 4.96 -8.09 13.32
N ALA A 302 3.94 -8.72 13.91
CA ALA A 302 3.03 -9.61 13.22
C ALA A 302 2.08 -8.90 12.25
N SER A 303 1.70 -7.64 12.51
CA SER A 303 0.68 -6.89 11.76
C SER A 303 0.93 -6.84 10.25
N VAL A 304 2.20 -6.72 9.86
CA VAL A 304 2.61 -6.65 8.45
C VAL A 304 2.36 -7.98 7.74
N TYR A 305 2.63 -9.10 8.41
CA TYR A 305 2.38 -10.43 7.86
C TYR A 305 0.89 -10.75 7.80
N THR A 306 0.12 -10.34 8.81
CA THR A 306 -1.34 -10.45 8.79
C THR A 306 -1.93 -9.75 7.58
N GLY A 307 -1.55 -8.49 7.35
CA GLY A 307 -2.07 -7.70 6.24
C GLY A 307 -1.69 -8.24 4.87
N ILE A 308 -0.42 -8.62 4.67
CA ILE A 308 0.01 -9.16 3.36
C ILE A 308 -0.64 -10.51 3.06
N THR A 309 -0.92 -11.34 4.07
CA THR A 309 -1.61 -12.62 3.87
C THR A 309 -3.07 -12.43 3.47
N ILE A 310 -3.77 -11.46 4.06
CA ILE A 310 -5.12 -11.07 3.64
C ILE A 310 -5.10 -10.54 2.20
N ALA A 311 -4.11 -9.70 1.86
CA ALA A 311 -3.94 -9.20 0.50
C ALA A 311 -3.72 -10.34 -0.52
N GLU A 312 -2.89 -11.34 -0.18
CA GLU A 312 -2.66 -12.52 -1.03
C GLU A 312 -3.93 -13.34 -1.24
N TYR A 313 -4.79 -13.41 -0.24
CA TYR A 313 -6.06 -14.14 -0.35
C TYR A 313 -6.99 -13.47 -1.38
N PHE A 314 -7.12 -12.14 -1.36
CA PHE A 314 -7.90 -11.41 -2.37
C PHE A 314 -7.23 -11.46 -3.75
N ARG A 315 -5.90 -11.41 -3.84
CA ARG A 315 -5.16 -11.63 -5.09
C ARG A 315 -5.51 -13.00 -5.69
N ASP A 316 -5.57 -14.04 -4.88
CA ASP A 316 -5.87 -15.41 -5.32
C ASP A 316 -7.28 -15.54 -5.90
N MET A 317 -8.21 -14.68 -5.47
CA MET A 317 -9.53 -14.55 -6.09
C MET A 317 -9.50 -13.85 -7.46
N GLY A 318 -8.37 -13.28 -7.86
CA GLY A 318 -8.21 -12.53 -9.12
C GLY A 318 -8.47 -11.04 -8.98
N TYR A 319 -8.36 -10.47 -7.79
CA TYR A 319 -8.46 -9.03 -7.56
C TYR A 319 -7.11 -8.33 -7.64
N ASP A 320 -7.13 -7.06 -8.07
CA ASP A 320 -6.01 -6.15 -7.92
C ASP A 320 -6.07 -5.52 -6.53
N VAL A 321 -5.05 -5.77 -5.72
CA VAL A 321 -4.97 -5.30 -4.33
C VAL A 321 -3.91 -4.22 -4.20
N ALA A 322 -4.25 -3.10 -3.57
CA ALA A 322 -3.29 -2.11 -3.11
C ALA A 322 -3.09 -2.28 -1.60
N LEU A 323 -1.86 -2.58 -1.19
CA LEU A 323 -1.49 -2.70 0.21
C LEU A 323 -0.65 -1.49 0.61
N MET A 324 -1.14 -0.73 1.59
CA MET A 324 -0.42 0.39 2.19
C MET A 324 0.06 -0.01 3.58
N ALA A 325 1.34 0.24 3.87
CA ALA A 325 1.92 0.01 5.19
C ALA A 325 2.47 1.32 5.77
N ASP A 326 1.86 1.82 6.83
CA ASP A 326 2.24 3.04 7.53
C ASP A 326 2.56 2.72 9.00
N SER A 327 3.84 2.63 9.40
CA SER A 327 5.03 2.71 8.56
C SER A 327 5.94 1.48 8.76
N THR A 328 6.68 1.14 7.73
CA THR A 328 7.67 0.05 7.80
C THR A 328 8.83 0.37 8.73
N SER A 329 9.10 1.66 9.02
CA SER A 329 10.07 2.08 10.03
C SER A 329 9.68 1.60 11.43
N ARG A 330 8.39 1.68 11.78
CA ARG A 330 7.89 1.21 13.07
C ARG A 330 7.91 -0.32 13.19
N TRP A 331 7.71 -1.01 12.07
CA TRP A 331 7.93 -2.45 11.99
C TRP A 331 9.40 -2.81 12.24
N ALA A 332 10.33 -2.10 11.62
CA ALA A 332 11.77 -2.29 11.85
C ALA A 332 12.17 -1.98 13.30
N GLU A 333 11.60 -0.94 13.92
CA GLU A 333 11.79 -0.65 15.34
C GLU A 333 11.29 -1.80 16.24
N ALA A 334 10.17 -2.43 15.90
CA ALA A 334 9.70 -3.61 16.61
C ALA A 334 10.70 -4.77 16.52
N MET A 335 11.24 -5.04 15.34
CA MET A 335 12.30 -6.05 15.15
C MET A 335 13.55 -5.70 15.95
N ARG A 336 13.97 -4.44 16.00
CA ARG A 336 15.10 -3.98 16.81
C ARG A 336 14.89 -4.19 18.31
N GLU A 337 13.69 -3.90 18.80
CA GLU A 337 13.36 -4.10 20.21
C GLU A 337 13.39 -5.59 20.58
N ILE A 338 12.79 -6.45 19.75
CA ILE A 338 12.78 -7.90 19.96
C ILE A 338 14.19 -8.45 19.94
N SER A 339 14.97 -8.15 18.93
CA SER A 339 16.38 -8.56 18.79
C SER A 339 17.23 -8.12 19.97
N SER A 340 17.02 -6.89 20.48
CA SER A 340 17.70 -6.39 21.68
C SER A 340 17.34 -7.20 22.94
N ARG A 341 16.07 -7.65 23.08
CA ARG A 341 15.62 -8.50 24.20
C ARG A 341 16.18 -9.92 24.12
N LEU A 342 16.45 -10.39 22.90
CA LEU A 342 17.10 -11.69 22.64
C LEU A 342 18.63 -11.63 22.83
N GLU A 343 19.18 -10.47 23.11
CA GLU A 343 20.62 -10.27 23.25
C GLU A 343 21.39 -10.66 21.95
N GLU A 344 20.72 -10.55 20.77
CA GLU A 344 21.35 -10.78 19.49
C GLU A 344 22.42 -9.72 19.19
N MET A 345 23.41 -10.09 18.39
CA MET A 345 24.46 -9.14 18.00
C MET A 345 23.83 -8.04 17.11
N PRO A 346 23.87 -6.78 17.54
CA PRO A 346 23.29 -5.69 16.77
C PRO A 346 24.09 -5.42 15.49
N GLY A 347 23.37 -5.13 14.41
CA GLY A 347 23.93 -4.56 13.19
C GLY A 347 24.00 -3.03 13.25
N GLU A 348 23.93 -2.40 12.08
CA GLU A 348 23.97 -0.94 11.92
C GLU A 348 22.83 -0.27 12.70
N GLU A 349 23.14 0.80 13.44
CA GLU A 349 22.21 1.55 14.31
C GLU A 349 21.39 0.69 15.30
N GLY A 350 21.91 -0.48 15.67
CA GLY A 350 21.24 -1.39 16.60
C GLY A 350 20.11 -2.22 16.00
N TYR A 351 19.91 -2.18 14.69
CA TYR A 351 18.97 -3.06 14.01
C TYR A 351 19.52 -4.49 13.89
N PRO A 352 18.65 -5.51 13.80
CA PRO A 352 19.12 -6.87 13.58
C PRO A 352 19.78 -7.02 12.21
N ALA A 353 20.81 -7.87 12.10
CA ALA A 353 21.54 -8.11 10.86
C ALA A 353 20.63 -8.60 9.70
N TYR A 354 19.48 -9.22 10.03
CA TYR A 354 18.51 -9.72 9.08
C TYR A 354 17.45 -8.70 8.65
N LEU A 355 17.54 -7.43 9.04
CA LEU A 355 16.54 -6.40 8.70
C LEU A 355 16.25 -6.35 7.20
N SER A 356 17.30 -6.25 6.37
CA SER A 356 17.16 -6.17 4.91
C SER A 356 16.50 -7.42 4.32
N SER A 357 16.78 -8.60 4.86
CA SER A 357 16.14 -9.86 4.43
C SER A 357 14.66 -9.87 4.75
N ARG A 358 14.26 -9.40 5.93
CA ARG A 358 12.85 -9.30 6.32
C ARG A 358 12.08 -8.29 5.47
N LEU A 359 12.69 -7.14 5.17
CA LEU A 359 12.11 -6.16 4.24
C LEU A 359 11.94 -6.79 2.85
N ALA A 360 12.95 -7.51 2.35
CA ALA A 360 12.87 -8.18 1.06
C ALA A 360 11.77 -9.25 1.02
N GLU A 361 11.68 -10.11 2.03
CA GLU A 361 10.63 -11.13 2.17
C GLU A 361 9.21 -10.52 2.11
N PHE A 362 9.01 -9.37 2.74
CA PHE A 362 7.73 -8.66 2.70
C PHE A 362 7.42 -8.10 1.30
N TYR A 363 8.34 -7.32 0.72
CA TYR A 363 8.12 -6.71 -0.59
C TYR A 363 8.08 -7.73 -1.73
N GLU A 364 8.77 -8.88 -1.61
CA GLU A 364 8.74 -9.96 -2.61
C GLU A 364 7.38 -10.66 -2.71
N ARG A 365 6.51 -10.53 -1.69
CA ARG A 365 5.12 -11.02 -1.75
C ARG A 365 4.24 -10.20 -2.68
N ALA A 366 4.67 -8.99 -3.07
CA ALA A 366 4.06 -8.21 -4.15
C ALA A 366 4.26 -8.91 -5.50
N GLY A 367 3.34 -8.68 -6.40
CA GLY A 367 3.44 -9.17 -7.78
C GLY A 367 2.08 -9.23 -8.46
N ARG A 368 2.11 -9.18 -9.79
CA ARG A 368 1.01 -9.60 -10.63
C ARG A 368 1.24 -11.06 -11.01
N VAL A 369 0.28 -11.90 -10.73
CA VAL A 369 0.46 -13.36 -10.81
C VAL A 369 -0.68 -14.02 -11.58
N GLN A 370 -0.37 -15.18 -12.16
CA GLN A 370 -1.40 -16.14 -12.52
C GLN A 370 -1.79 -16.90 -11.25
N THR A 371 -3.05 -16.79 -10.87
CA THR A 371 -3.59 -17.47 -9.69
C THR A 371 -3.72 -18.98 -9.94
N LEU A 372 -3.87 -19.74 -8.87
CA LEU A 372 -4.14 -21.19 -8.99
C LEU A 372 -5.47 -21.47 -9.71
N ALA A 373 -6.44 -20.55 -9.63
CA ALA A 373 -7.71 -20.63 -10.37
C ALA A 373 -7.55 -20.34 -11.88
N GLY A 374 -6.37 -19.90 -12.33
CA GLY A 374 -6.07 -19.60 -13.74
C GLY A 374 -6.31 -18.16 -14.17
N GLY A 375 -6.86 -17.31 -13.29
CA GLY A 375 -7.05 -15.87 -13.53
C GLY A 375 -5.81 -15.03 -13.16
N ASP A 376 -5.88 -13.73 -13.45
CA ASP A 376 -4.88 -12.74 -13.04
C ASP A 376 -5.28 -12.10 -11.71
N GLY A 377 -4.32 -11.88 -10.82
CA GLY A 377 -4.48 -11.08 -9.63
C GLY A 377 -3.18 -10.37 -9.29
N SER A 378 -3.26 -9.24 -8.58
CA SER A 378 -2.06 -8.49 -8.23
C SER A 378 -2.07 -7.94 -6.82
N ILE A 379 -0.88 -7.76 -6.24
CA ILE A 379 -0.66 -6.99 -5.01
C ILE A 379 0.40 -5.94 -5.28
N SER A 380 -0.01 -4.68 -5.23
CA SER A 380 0.92 -3.55 -5.24
C SER A 380 1.19 -3.13 -3.80
N VAL A 381 2.46 -3.12 -3.39
CA VAL A 381 2.86 -2.79 -2.01
C VAL A 381 3.47 -1.40 -1.96
N ILE A 382 2.91 -0.55 -1.11
CA ILE A 382 3.33 0.84 -0.89
C ILE A 382 3.66 1.00 0.58
N GLY A 383 4.96 1.09 0.89
CA GLY A 383 5.45 1.23 2.26
C GLY A 383 5.88 2.65 2.57
N ALA A 384 5.29 3.26 3.60
CA ALA A 384 5.80 4.52 4.14
C ALA A 384 7.05 4.25 4.98
N VAL A 385 8.02 5.14 4.87
CA VAL A 385 9.24 5.13 5.66
C VAL A 385 9.35 6.47 6.39
N SER A 386 9.63 6.43 7.68
CA SER A 386 9.72 7.62 8.55
C SER A 386 11.15 7.77 9.07
N PRO A 387 12.11 8.22 8.23
CA PRO A 387 13.49 8.35 8.64
C PRO A 387 13.63 9.40 9.74
N PRO A 388 14.35 9.13 10.85
CA PRO A 388 14.61 10.10 11.90
C PRO A 388 15.32 11.34 11.34
N GLY A 389 14.79 12.53 11.62
CA GLY A 389 15.35 13.78 11.10
C GLY A 389 15.25 13.98 9.58
N GLY A 390 14.59 13.09 8.87
CA GLY A 390 14.52 13.09 7.41
C GLY A 390 15.75 12.52 6.72
N ASP A 391 16.63 11.86 7.46
CA ASP A 391 17.87 11.28 6.93
C ASP A 391 17.59 9.92 6.27
N ILE A 392 17.56 9.89 4.95
CA ILE A 392 17.35 8.69 4.15
C ILE A 392 18.57 7.74 4.11
N SER A 393 19.70 8.10 4.73
CA SER A 393 20.87 7.22 4.82
C SER A 393 20.75 6.16 5.93
N GLU A 394 19.71 6.26 6.78
CA GLU A 394 19.47 5.30 7.85
C GLU A 394 19.12 3.88 7.32
N PRO A 395 19.35 2.80 8.12
CA PRO A 395 19.29 1.42 7.62
C PRO A 395 17.95 0.99 7.02
N VAL A 396 16.82 1.46 7.56
CA VAL A 396 15.48 1.06 7.07
C VAL A 396 15.20 1.70 5.71
N SER A 397 15.50 2.99 5.55
CA SER A 397 15.38 3.70 4.27
C SER A 397 16.29 3.08 3.23
N GLN A 398 17.56 2.86 3.55
CA GLN A 398 18.52 2.23 2.64
C GLN A 398 18.13 0.79 2.29
N GLY A 399 17.68 0.01 3.26
CA GLY A 399 17.17 -1.34 3.02
C GLY A 399 15.95 -1.34 2.08
N THR A 400 15.02 -0.42 2.31
CA THR A 400 13.82 -0.27 1.46
C THR A 400 14.18 0.15 0.04
N LEU A 401 15.04 1.17 -0.12
CA LEU A 401 15.47 1.68 -1.43
C LEU A 401 16.15 0.63 -2.32
N ARG A 402 16.84 -0.33 -1.73
CA ARG A 402 17.47 -1.44 -2.48
C ARG A 402 16.48 -2.45 -3.02
N ILE A 403 15.25 -2.49 -2.47
CA ILE A 403 14.26 -3.52 -2.76
C ILE A 403 13.15 -2.97 -3.64
N VAL A 404 12.62 -1.77 -3.31
CA VAL A 404 11.50 -1.17 -4.05
C VAL A 404 11.93 -0.69 -5.43
N LYS A 405 10.99 -0.73 -6.38
CA LYS A 405 11.23 -0.26 -7.75
C LYS A 405 10.82 1.19 -7.95
N VAL A 406 10.02 1.73 -7.05
CA VAL A 406 9.55 3.12 -7.09
C VAL A 406 9.88 3.80 -5.78
N PHE A 407 10.39 5.02 -5.87
CA PHE A 407 10.72 5.86 -4.75
C PHE A 407 10.02 7.21 -4.90
N TRP A 408 9.13 7.52 -3.97
CA TRP A 408 8.41 8.79 -3.89
C TRP A 408 8.88 9.56 -2.67
N GLY A 409 10.00 10.27 -2.83
CA GLY A 409 10.64 11.03 -1.74
C GLY A 409 9.83 12.27 -1.39
N LEU A 410 9.35 12.37 -0.15
CA LEU A 410 8.65 13.55 0.34
C LEU A 410 9.65 14.57 0.91
N ASP A 411 9.54 15.81 0.44
CA ASP A 411 10.39 16.93 0.85
C ASP A 411 9.69 17.90 1.80
N ALA A 412 10.35 18.20 2.93
CA ALA A 412 9.84 19.15 3.93
C ALA A 412 9.85 20.61 3.43
N GLY A 413 10.71 20.94 2.46
CA GLY A 413 10.77 22.27 1.85
C GLY A 413 9.55 22.52 1.00
N LEU A 414 9.17 21.57 0.14
CA LEU A 414 7.93 21.63 -0.65
C LEU A 414 6.70 21.70 0.24
N ALA A 415 6.64 20.90 1.31
CA ALA A 415 5.54 20.93 2.28
C ALA A 415 5.42 22.30 2.96
N ARG A 416 6.53 22.92 3.36
CA ARG A 416 6.54 24.30 3.92
C ARG A 416 6.07 25.34 2.91
N GLN A 417 6.35 25.16 1.63
CA GLN A 417 5.86 26.01 0.54
C GLN A 417 4.40 25.72 0.18
N ARG A 418 3.76 24.74 0.85
CA ARG A 418 2.40 24.26 0.54
C ARG A 418 2.26 23.70 -0.87
N HIS A 419 3.35 23.17 -1.41
CA HIS A 419 3.32 22.41 -2.65
C HIS A 419 2.99 20.95 -2.30
N PHE A 420 1.81 20.49 -2.67
CA PHE A 420 1.34 19.13 -2.43
C PHE A 420 0.88 18.49 -3.74
N PRO A 421 1.08 17.16 -3.91
CA PRO A 421 1.92 16.31 -3.05
C PRO A 421 3.35 16.84 -2.93
N SER A 422 3.96 16.73 -1.75
CA SER A 422 5.31 17.26 -1.51
C SER A 422 6.41 16.32 -2.00
N ILE A 423 6.16 15.63 -3.10
CA ILE A 423 7.09 14.69 -3.72
C ILE A 423 8.17 15.45 -4.48
N ASP A 424 9.41 15.23 -4.09
CA ASP A 424 10.55 15.81 -4.78
C ASP A 424 10.79 15.08 -6.11
N TRP A 425 10.61 15.82 -7.20
CA TRP A 425 10.74 15.29 -8.56
C TRP A 425 12.19 15.10 -9.02
N LEU A 426 13.17 15.62 -8.30
CA LEU A 426 14.60 15.45 -8.62
C LEU A 426 15.18 14.18 -8.00
N SER A 427 14.77 13.84 -6.78
CA SER A 427 15.26 12.66 -6.06
C SER A 427 14.39 11.41 -6.23
N SER A 428 13.10 11.59 -6.59
CA SER A 428 12.17 10.47 -6.82
C SER A 428 12.47 9.76 -8.13
N TYR A 429 12.14 8.47 -8.19
CA TYR A 429 12.29 7.66 -9.40
C TYR A 429 11.27 6.52 -9.49
N SER A 430 11.10 6.00 -10.69
CA SER A 430 10.45 4.73 -10.98
C SER A 430 11.33 3.93 -11.94
N LEU A 431 11.41 2.62 -11.74
CA LEU A 431 12.09 1.69 -12.62
C LEU A 431 11.11 0.96 -13.57
N TYR A 432 9.82 1.34 -13.54
CA TYR A 432 8.81 0.73 -14.40
C TYR A 432 8.56 1.41 -15.75
N PRO A 433 8.94 2.68 -16.03
CA PRO A 433 8.55 3.36 -17.26
C PRO A 433 8.75 2.54 -18.53
N GLN A 434 9.94 1.96 -18.71
CA GLN A 434 10.25 1.15 -19.91
C GLN A 434 9.31 -0.07 -20.09
N ALA A 435 8.93 -0.71 -18.97
CA ALA A 435 8.00 -1.85 -19.00
C ALA A 435 6.55 -1.41 -19.27
N LEU A 436 6.21 -0.16 -18.94
CA LEU A 436 4.87 0.41 -19.08
C LEU A 436 4.68 1.20 -20.38
N ASP A 437 5.77 1.59 -21.08
CA ASP A 437 5.72 2.47 -22.26
C ASP A 437 4.79 1.94 -23.34
N GLN A 438 4.79 0.64 -23.60
CA GLN A 438 3.89 0.06 -24.61
C GLN A 438 2.43 0.22 -24.21
N TRP A 439 2.10 0.02 -22.91
CA TRP A 439 0.75 0.22 -22.41
C TRP A 439 0.28 1.68 -22.60
N TYR A 440 1.15 2.65 -22.26
CA TYR A 440 0.82 4.08 -22.45
C TYR A 440 0.63 4.44 -23.92
N ARG A 441 1.46 3.89 -24.81
CA ARG A 441 1.33 4.12 -26.27
C ARG A 441 0.02 3.57 -26.81
N ASP A 442 -0.40 2.42 -26.35
CA ASP A 442 -1.60 1.73 -26.83
C ASP A 442 -2.89 2.31 -26.26
N ASN A 443 -2.86 2.85 -25.03
CA ASN A 443 -4.05 3.24 -24.30
C ASN A 443 -4.24 4.76 -24.16
N ILE A 444 -3.17 5.56 -24.24
CA ILE A 444 -3.23 7.02 -24.03
C ILE A 444 -2.80 7.76 -25.31
N ALA A 445 -1.51 7.73 -25.64
CA ALA A 445 -0.97 8.39 -26.82
C ALA A 445 0.35 7.77 -27.26
N SER A 446 0.57 7.70 -28.58
CA SER A 446 1.77 7.06 -29.15
C SER A 446 3.09 7.71 -28.73
N ASP A 447 3.07 8.99 -28.36
CA ASP A 447 4.23 9.79 -27.94
C ASP A 447 4.26 10.09 -26.42
N PHE A 448 3.40 9.42 -25.62
CA PHE A 448 3.34 9.65 -24.19
C PHE A 448 4.71 9.49 -23.47
N PRO A 449 5.53 8.47 -23.74
CA PRO A 449 6.83 8.32 -23.11
C PRO A 449 7.82 9.45 -23.48
N GLU A 450 7.74 9.97 -24.71
CA GLU A 450 8.56 11.08 -25.18
C GLU A 450 8.18 12.37 -24.45
N VAL A 451 6.88 12.66 -24.35
CA VAL A 451 6.36 13.82 -23.61
C VAL A 451 6.79 13.77 -22.15
N ARG A 452 6.68 12.59 -21.50
CA ARG A 452 7.18 12.38 -20.13
C ARG A 452 8.67 12.70 -20.00
N THR A 453 9.47 12.23 -20.93
CA THR A 453 10.92 12.45 -20.94
C THR A 453 11.25 13.93 -21.09
N GLU A 454 10.54 14.65 -21.96
CA GLU A 454 10.74 16.08 -22.17
C GLU A 454 10.36 16.91 -20.94
N ILE A 455 9.23 16.61 -20.30
CA ILE A 455 8.81 17.25 -19.05
C ILE A 455 9.84 17.02 -17.94
N SER A 456 10.35 15.79 -17.81
CA SER A 456 11.39 15.47 -16.82
C SER A 456 12.69 16.22 -17.09
N ALA A 457 13.12 16.33 -18.36
CA ALA A 457 14.32 17.06 -18.74
C ALA A 457 14.20 18.56 -18.42
N LEU A 458 13.02 19.17 -18.67
CA LEU A 458 12.78 20.58 -18.34
C LEU A 458 12.92 20.86 -16.84
N LEU A 459 12.44 19.97 -15.98
CA LEU A 459 12.59 20.09 -14.52
C LEU A 459 14.07 19.97 -14.07
N GLN A 460 14.87 19.13 -14.73
CA GLN A 460 16.30 19.03 -14.44
C GLN A 460 17.06 20.27 -14.87
N VAL A 461 16.79 20.79 -16.07
CA VAL A 461 17.38 22.04 -16.55
C VAL A 461 17.00 23.21 -15.64
N GLU A 462 15.75 23.26 -15.16
CA GLU A 462 15.34 24.28 -14.20
C GLU A 462 16.19 24.23 -12.93
N ALA A 463 16.44 23.03 -12.38
CA ALA A 463 17.24 22.89 -11.15
C ALA A 463 18.65 23.49 -11.34
N GLU A 464 19.30 23.25 -12.46
CA GLU A 464 20.61 23.84 -12.80
C GLU A 464 20.51 25.37 -12.94
N LEU A 465 19.46 25.87 -13.60
CA LEU A 465 19.26 27.32 -13.77
C LEU A 465 18.95 28.01 -12.44
N GLN A 466 18.23 27.37 -11.52
CA GLN A 466 17.92 27.91 -10.20
C GLN A 466 19.19 28.15 -9.36
N GLU A 467 20.22 27.32 -9.48
CA GLU A 467 21.52 27.57 -8.85
C GLU A 467 22.16 28.86 -9.37
N ILE A 468 22.07 29.12 -10.68
CA ILE A 468 22.57 30.34 -11.29
C ILE A 468 21.74 31.56 -10.85
N VAL A 469 20.41 31.43 -10.85
CA VAL A 469 19.49 32.49 -10.41
C VAL A 469 19.76 32.94 -8.98
N GLN A 470 20.07 32.02 -8.08
CA GLN A 470 20.43 32.35 -6.68
C GLN A 470 21.69 33.23 -6.58
N LEU A 471 22.58 33.16 -7.55
CA LEU A 471 23.83 33.92 -7.57
C LEU A 471 23.73 35.27 -8.27
N VAL A 472 23.02 35.33 -9.40
CA VAL A 472 23.04 36.51 -10.29
C VAL A 472 21.65 37.12 -10.57
N GLY A 473 20.57 36.49 -10.15
CA GLY A 473 19.20 36.89 -10.42
C GLY A 473 18.67 36.36 -11.77
N SER A 474 17.35 36.27 -11.88
CA SER A 474 16.68 35.76 -13.10
C SER A 474 16.90 36.65 -14.34
N ASP A 475 16.96 37.96 -14.14
CA ASP A 475 17.06 38.95 -15.20
C ASP A 475 18.44 38.95 -15.93
N ALA A 476 19.43 38.33 -15.30
CA ALA A 476 20.77 38.15 -15.88
C ALA A 476 20.86 36.98 -16.85
N LEU A 477 19.85 36.10 -16.87
CA LEU A 477 19.83 34.95 -17.78
C LEU A 477 19.45 35.35 -19.20
N PRO A 478 19.95 34.64 -20.24
CA PRO A 478 19.44 34.74 -21.60
C PRO A 478 17.91 34.47 -21.68
N ILE A 479 17.23 35.10 -22.63
CA ILE A 479 15.75 35.02 -22.73
C ILE A 479 15.25 33.59 -22.89
N ASP A 480 15.95 32.73 -23.59
CA ASP A 480 15.62 31.31 -23.77
C ASP A 480 15.67 30.54 -22.44
N GLN A 481 16.62 30.89 -21.57
CA GLN A 481 16.70 30.30 -20.23
C GLN A 481 15.63 30.85 -19.30
N GLN A 482 15.29 32.15 -19.40
CA GLN A 482 14.16 32.74 -18.68
C GLN A 482 12.83 32.07 -19.12
N LEU A 483 12.62 31.83 -20.40
CA LEU A 483 11.47 31.06 -20.87
C LEU A 483 11.44 29.65 -20.29
N THR A 484 12.58 28.98 -20.23
CA THR A 484 12.66 27.63 -19.62
C THR A 484 12.21 27.65 -18.16
N LEU A 485 12.59 28.67 -17.38
CA LEU A 485 12.11 28.83 -15.99
C LEU A 485 10.59 29.03 -15.91
N GLU A 486 9.99 29.79 -16.86
CA GLU A 486 8.55 30.00 -16.91
C GLU A 486 7.79 28.70 -17.28
N VAL A 487 8.31 27.92 -18.23
CA VAL A 487 7.76 26.61 -18.60
C VAL A 487 7.84 25.64 -17.41
N ALA A 488 8.98 25.57 -16.74
CA ALA A 488 9.15 24.73 -15.56
C ALA A 488 8.25 25.18 -14.40
N ARG A 489 8.00 26.49 -14.24
CA ARG A 489 7.00 26.99 -13.29
C ARG A 489 5.60 26.49 -13.62
N MET A 490 5.20 26.45 -14.90
CA MET A 490 3.93 25.83 -15.30
C MET A 490 3.90 24.35 -14.94
N ILE A 491 4.98 23.61 -15.18
CA ILE A 491 5.04 22.19 -14.79
C ILE A 491 4.81 22.06 -13.28
N ARG A 492 5.51 22.79 -12.45
CA ARG A 492 5.41 22.70 -10.99
C ARG A 492 4.05 23.14 -10.45
N GLU A 493 3.60 24.33 -10.83
CA GLU A 493 2.44 24.97 -10.21
C GLU A 493 1.10 24.56 -10.83
N TYR A 494 1.09 24.23 -12.12
CA TYR A 494 -0.13 23.84 -12.81
C TYR A 494 -0.28 22.33 -12.94
N PHE A 495 0.82 21.59 -13.19
CA PHE A 495 0.74 20.16 -13.42
C PHE A 495 1.04 19.34 -12.17
N LEU A 496 2.20 19.53 -11.52
CA LEU A 496 2.62 18.69 -10.40
C LEU A 496 1.86 18.98 -9.11
N GLN A 497 1.56 20.26 -8.83
CA GLN A 497 0.78 20.63 -7.67
C GLN A 497 -0.68 20.19 -7.84
N GLN A 498 -1.19 19.41 -6.89
CA GLN A 498 -2.54 18.85 -6.93
C GLN A 498 -3.17 18.91 -5.54
N ASN A 499 -4.39 19.47 -5.46
CA ASN A 499 -5.06 19.66 -4.16
C ASN A 499 -5.92 18.45 -3.81
N ALA A 500 -5.46 17.63 -2.86
CA ALA A 500 -6.15 16.45 -2.37
C ALA A 500 -7.56 16.70 -1.79
N PHE A 501 -7.85 17.94 -1.37
CA PHE A 501 -9.11 18.34 -0.73
C PHE A 501 -10.04 19.13 -1.65
N HIS A 502 -9.68 19.29 -2.94
CA HIS A 502 -10.52 19.97 -3.91
C HIS A 502 -11.36 18.96 -4.70
N ASP A 503 -12.65 19.23 -4.87
CA ASP A 503 -13.60 18.29 -5.48
C ASP A 503 -13.19 17.87 -6.91
N VAL A 504 -12.58 18.76 -7.69
CA VAL A 504 -12.15 18.49 -9.09
C VAL A 504 -10.67 18.13 -9.15
N ASP A 505 -9.78 18.92 -8.55
CA ASP A 505 -8.32 18.77 -8.69
C ASP A 505 -7.75 17.56 -7.95
N THR A 506 -8.51 16.92 -7.05
CA THR A 506 -8.06 15.76 -6.27
C THR A 506 -7.74 14.53 -7.12
N TYR A 507 -8.33 14.42 -8.30
CA TYR A 507 -8.12 13.32 -9.25
C TYR A 507 -7.94 13.85 -10.67
N SER A 508 -7.02 13.24 -11.41
CA SER A 508 -6.78 13.55 -12.81
C SER A 508 -6.55 12.23 -13.58
N ASP A 509 -7.39 11.93 -14.56
CA ASP A 509 -7.17 10.77 -15.40
C ASP A 509 -5.97 10.97 -16.35
N LEU A 510 -5.44 9.88 -16.90
CA LEU A 510 -4.24 9.90 -17.73
C LEU A 510 -4.38 10.70 -19.03
N ASN A 511 -5.59 10.75 -19.61
CA ASN A 511 -5.81 11.53 -20.82
C ASN A 511 -5.73 13.02 -20.52
N LEU A 512 -6.33 13.45 -19.40
CA LEU A 512 -6.22 14.82 -18.91
C LEU A 512 -4.77 15.17 -18.57
N GLN A 513 -4.05 14.29 -17.87
CA GLN A 513 -2.63 14.48 -17.57
C GLN A 513 -1.79 14.68 -18.84
N TYR A 514 -2.03 13.85 -19.84
CA TYR A 514 -1.36 13.99 -21.15
C TYR A 514 -1.72 15.32 -21.83
N ALA A 515 -3.00 15.68 -21.87
CA ALA A 515 -3.45 16.93 -22.48
C ALA A 515 -2.85 18.17 -21.79
N MET A 516 -2.76 18.16 -20.44
CA MET A 516 -2.12 19.23 -19.67
C MET A 516 -0.64 19.39 -20.03
N THR A 517 0.10 18.28 -20.11
CA THR A 517 1.53 18.30 -20.45
C THR A 517 1.77 18.73 -21.91
N ARG A 518 0.92 18.27 -22.84
CA ARG A 518 0.94 18.76 -24.23
C ARG A 518 0.64 20.25 -24.32
N GLY A 519 -0.28 20.76 -23.50
CA GLY A 519 -0.55 22.20 -23.42
C GLY A 519 0.66 23.02 -22.96
N ILE A 520 1.42 22.52 -21.99
CA ILE A 520 2.67 23.15 -21.53
C ILE A 520 3.73 23.16 -22.66
N LEU A 521 3.93 22.03 -23.33
CA LEU A 521 4.90 21.93 -24.42
C LEU A 521 4.50 22.79 -25.62
N SER A 522 3.20 22.86 -25.94
CA SER A 522 2.68 23.77 -26.97
C SER A 522 2.96 25.24 -26.63
N PHE A 523 2.78 25.63 -25.36
CA PHE A 523 3.19 26.96 -24.90
C PHE A 523 4.68 27.22 -25.17
N GLN A 524 5.54 26.28 -24.81
CA GLN A 524 6.99 26.40 -24.98
C GLN A 524 7.36 26.58 -26.48
N GLU A 525 6.77 25.75 -27.35
CA GLU A 525 7.03 25.81 -28.81
C GLU A 525 6.61 27.15 -29.41
N GLU A 526 5.38 27.61 -29.10
CA GLU A 526 4.85 28.86 -29.64
C GLU A 526 5.58 30.07 -29.05
N ALA A 527 5.92 30.05 -27.76
CA ALA A 527 6.72 31.08 -27.12
C ALA A 527 8.12 31.20 -27.73
N LYS A 528 8.80 30.09 -28.00
CA LYS A 528 10.10 30.10 -28.73
C LYS A 528 9.99 30.74 -30.11
N LYS A 529 8.93 30.39 -30.87
CA LYS A 529 8.70 30.98 -32.22
C LYS A 529 8.45 32.48 -32.12
N ALA A 530 7.60 32.92 -31.20
CA ALA A 530 7.26 34.33 -31.01
C ALA A 530 8.49 35.17 -30.60
N ILE A 531 9.29 34.68 -29.66
CA ILE A 531 10.52 35.35 -29.19
C ILE A 531 11.54 35.39 -30.31
N ALA A 532 11.72 34.34 -31.11
CA ALA A 532 12.57 34.35 -32.30
C ALA A 532 12.07 35.34 -33.36
N GLY A 533 10.77 35.62 -33.41
CA GLY A 533 10.13 36.65 -34.25
C GLY A 533 10.24 38.06 -33.69
N GLY A 534 10.81 38.28 -32.51
CA GLY A 534 11.04 39.58 -31.89
C GLY A 534 10.05 39.97 -30.76
N ALA A 535 9.12 39.12 -30.40
CA ALA A 535 8.22 39.37 -29.27
C ALA A 535 8.98 39.41 -27.92
N GLY A 536 8.52 40.27 -27.00
CA GLY A 536 9.07 40.31 -25.66
C GLY A 536 8.62 39.12 -24.80
N LEU A 537 9.49 38.62 -23.89
CA LEU A 537 9.14 37.52 -23.01
C LEU A 537 7.88 37.81 -22.18
N GLU A 538 7.78 39.02 -21.62
CA GLU A 538 6.62 39.44 -20.81
C GLU A 538 5.30 39.40 -21.61
N GLU A 539 5.35 39.76 -22.88
CA GLU A 539 4.17 39.77 -23.78
C GLU A 539 3.66 38.35 -23.99
N VAL A 540 4.57 37.40 -24.19
CA VAL A 540 4.27 36.00 -24.42
C VAL A 540 3.80 35.30 -23.13
N VAL A 541 4.43 35.60 -22.02
CA VAL A 541 4.12 34.95 -20.72
C VAL A 541 2.80 35.44 -20.15
N ASN A 542 2.40 36.68 -20.39
CA ASN A 542 1.20 37.29 -19.81
C ASN A 542 -0.06 37.15 -20.65
N VAL A 543 -0.09 36.29 -21.67
CA VAL A 543 -1.31 36.05 -22.46
C VAL A 543 -2.41 35.45 -21.56
N GLN A 544 -3.64 35.97 -21.72
CA GLN A 544 -4.77 35.60 -20.84
C GLN A 544 -5.09 34.11 -20.91
N ALA A 545 -5.06 33.54 -22.11
CA ALA A 545 -5.36 32.10 -22.29
C ALA A 545 -4.40 31.16 -21.57
N ARG A 546 -3.14 31.55 -21.30
CA ARG A 546 -2.22 30.80 -20.43
C ARG A 546 -2.75 30.76 -18.98
N THR A 547 -3.23 31.89 -18.49
CA THR A 547 -3.82 31.99 -17.14
C THR A 547 -5.09 31.15 -17.03
N ASP A 548 -5.94 31.19 -18.06
CA ASP A 548 -7.19 30.42 -18.11
C ASP A 548 -6.90 28.92 -18.21
N LEU A 549 -5.88 28.51 -18.96
CA LEU A 549 -5.40 27.14 -19.00
C LEU A 549 -4.96 26.64 -17.61
N MET A 550 -4.16 27.44 -16.91
CA MET A 550 -3.65 27.04 -15.58
C MET A 550 -4.76 26.98 -14.51
N ARG A 551 -5.77 27.84 -14.58
CA ARG A 551 -6.89 27.87 -13.63
C ARG A 551 -7.96 26.82 -13.93
N GLY A 552 -8.12 26.43 -15.17
CA GLY A 552 -9.15 25.51 -15.62
C GLY A 552 -9.16 24.18 -14.88
N ARG A 553 -8.00 23.74 -14.35
CA ARG A 553 -7.89 22.49 -13.57
C ARG A 553 -8.79 22.41 -12.35
N PHE A 554 -9.27 23.54 -11.85
CA PHE A 554 -10.19 23.62 -10.71
C PHE A 554 -11.67 23.67 -11.11
N GLU A 555 -11.96 23.61 -12.42
CA GLU A 555 -13.30 23.78 -12.95
C GLU A 555 -13.83 22.46 -13.54
N ASP A 556 -15.11 22.20 -13.32
CA ASP A 556 -15.80 21.06 -13.93
C ASP A 556 -15.76 21.15 -15.46
N GLY A 557 -15.61 20.00 -16.12
CA GLY A 557 -15.54 19.93 -17.60
C GLY A 557 -14.27 20.52 -18.20
N TYR A 558 -13.21 20.66 -17.41
CA TYR A 558 -11.93 21.16 -17.90
C TYR A 558 -11.34 20.28 -19.00
N ALA A 559 -11.46 18.96 -18.88
CA ALA A 559 -10.98 18.01 -19.88
C ALA A 559 -11.54 18.27 -21.27
N ASP A 560 -12.81 18.68 -21.38
CA ASP A 560 -13.47 18.98 -22.65
C ASP A 560 -13.03 20.33 -23.25
N ARG A 561 -12.46 21.23 -22.44
CA ARG A 561 -12.12 22.60 -22.84
C ARG A 561 -10.63 22.83 -23.08
N ILE A 562 -9.77 21.93 -22.61
CA ILE A 562 -8.32 22.12 -22.61
C ILE A 562 -7.75 22.32 -24.03
N GLU A 563 -8.23 21.59 -25.02
CA GLU A 563 -7.78 21.75 -26.43
C GLU A 563 -8.12 23.13 -26.98
N GLY A 564 -9.32 23.63 -26.68
CA GLY A 564 -9.74 24.97 -27.05
C GLY A 564 -8.91 26.08 -26.40
N LEU A 565 -8.57 25.89 -25.09
CA LEU A 565 -7.71 26.83 -24.36
C LEU A 565 -6.28 26.84 -24.89
N VAL A 566 -5.73 25.69 -25.27
CA VAL A 566 -4.41 25.56 -25.89
C VAL A 566 -4.39 26.25 -27.27
N ALA A 567 -5.42 26.05 -28.09
CA ALA A 567 -5.54 26.70 -29.39
C ALA A 567 -5.65 28.23 -29.25
N GLU A 568 -6.44 28.73 -28.31
CA GLU A 568 -6.54 30.17 -28.04
C GLU A 568 -5.24 30.77 -27.50
N MET A 569 -4.52 30.03 -26.64
CA MET A 569 -3.20 30.43 -26.16
C MET A 569 -2.19 30.58 -27.32
N SER A 570 -2.12 29.62 -28.22
CA SER A 570 -1.26 29.65 -29.40
C SER A 570 -1.58 30.85 -30.28
N LYS A 571 -2.86 31.16 -30.49
CA LYS A 571 -3.32 32.33 -31.26
C LYS A 571 -2.92 33.65 -30.60
N GLN A 572 -3.11 33.80 -29.28
CA GLN A 572 -2.73 35.01 -28.54
C GLN A 572 -1.21 35.23 -28.57
N ILE A 573 -0.41 34.19 -28.46
CA ILE A 573 1.05 34.27 -28.59
C ILE A 573 1.48 34.69 -29.98
N SER A 574 0.87 34.14 -31.04
CA SER A 574 1.15 34.53 -32.43
C SER A 574 0.81 36.00 -32.68
N THR A 575 -0.32 36.47 -32.13
CA THR A 575 -0.73 37.89 -32.28
C THR A 575 0.25 38.84 -31.56
N ALA A 576 0.79 38.44 -30.41
CA ALA A 576 1.81 39.22 -29.71
C ALA A 576 3.10 39.38 -30.53
N SER A 577 3.42 38.42 -31.40
CA SER A 577 4.58 38.50 -32.32
C SER A 577 4.36 39.38 -33.56
N GLU A 578 3.10 39.59 -33.97
CA GLU A 578 2.76 40.42 -35.15
C GLU A 578 2.57 41.91 -34.79
N GLY A 579 2.43 42.25 -33.51
CA GLY A 579 2.17 43.60 -33.03
C GLY A 579 3.41 44.49 -32.84
N ASN A 580 4.60 43.96 -33.05
CA ASN A 580 5.89 44.66 -33.04
C ASN A 580 6.51 44.65 -34.45
#